data_390791585cfc45da3612b196b2ffc01d
#
_entry.id   390791585cfc45da3612b196b2ffc01d
#
_cell.length_a   1.000
_cell.length_b   1.000
_cell.length_c   1.000
_cell.angle_alpha   90.00
_cell.angle_beta   90.00
_cell.angle_gamma   90.00
#
_symmetry.space_group_name_H-M   'P 1'
#
loop_
_entity.id
_entity.type
_entity.pdbx_description
1 polymer ?
#
loop_
_entity_poly.entity_id
_entity_poly.type
_entity_poly.pdbx_seq_one_letter_code
_entity_poly.pdbx_strand_id
1 'polypeptide(L)'
;MALNFGPVYEMMPSSATGNERHQKGIPMKRMDVSKLREIFGEENIKTDPSDLYAFGSDSSVHHAMPWAVVRPDNTEQVQKLMVYANQALIPVIPRGGGSGMCGQTVPIQGGIVLDMKHMNRILEINMPDVYCRVEPGVVDDDLNLALKSYGMFYPPTPASSRIATIGGEIANNASGVRSVKYGATRDAVLGMKVVLPTGELVTLGAHTRVEATGYQLHKLMVGSEGTLGIVVEATLNFVPIPEYRCMGIANFDLLADAGAAIGEIMASGAIPSMLELVDSVAIKAVNKTMNLGLKEVAASLIFEADGMVKEAVDYEINKMKEICKKHRGSDITTSYDPKERAKIFMGRKKLFPALSKYDDCLSSTSLADDMAVPYSKMAEMAGKIHEVAEKNNIIMTAYGHCGSGCMHTKILMDTKQPDQWASARKAITEIYEYVRSVNGTTSAEHGIGLSKAASFKVEKADSLKLLQTIKLALDPNNILNPGKLMQAPDDWVTATGLRYAVNN
;
A
#
# COMPACT_ATOMS: atom_id res chain seq x y z
N MET A 1 2.25 -30.71 -37.45
CA MET A 1 0.94 -30.07 -37.32
C MET A 1 1.18 -28.57 -37.21
N ALA A 2 0.96 -27.83 -38.28
CA ALA A 2 1.23 -26.39 -38.31
C ALA A 2 -0.01 -25.66 -37.77
N LEU A 3 0.15 -24.95 -36.69
CA LEU A 3 -0.86 -24.04 -36.16
C LEU A 3 -0.86 -22.75 -36.99
N ASN A 4 -1.96 -22.55 -37.69
CA ASN A 4 -2.19 -21.42 -38.58
C ASN A 4 -2.68 -20.23 -37.73
N PHE A 5 -1.83 -19.25 -37.46
CA PHE A 5 -2.22 -17.98 -36.88
C PHE A 5 -2.71 -17.06 -38.00
N GLY A 6 -4.01 -16.90 -38.14
CA GLY A 6 -4.61 -15.91 -39.00
C GLY A 6 -4.32 -14.47 -38.51
N PRO A 7 -4.31 -13.45 -39.36
CA PRO A 7 -3.94 -12.10 -39.03
C PRO A 7 -5.06 -11.40 -38.24
N VAL A 8 -4.83 -11.13 -36.96
CA VAL A 8 -5.67 -10.25 -36.13
C VAL A 8 -4.96 -8.89 -36.03
N TYR A 9 -5.00 -8.10 -37.11
CA TYR A 9 -4.75 -6.66 -37.05
C TYR A 9 -5.49 -5.98 -38.18
N GLU A 10 -6.81 -5.81 -38.03
CA GLU A 10 -7.49 -4.71 -38.71
C GLU A 10 -7.41 -3.46 -37.82
N MET A 11 -6.71 -2.45 -38.31
CA MET A 11 -6.64 -1.13 -37.72
C MET A 11 -8.04 -0.51 -37.67
N MET A 12 -8.57 -0.30 -36.48
CA MET A 12 -9.74 0.55 -36.30
C MET A 12 -9.39 2.00 -36.61
N PRO A 13 -10.28 2.75 -37.31
CA PRO A 13 -10.01 4.13 -37.70
C PRO A 13 -9.91 5.06 -36.49
N SER A 14 -8.93 5.94 -36.50
CA SER A 14 -8.64 6.98 -35.56
C SER A 14 -9.66 8.11 -35.61
N SER A 15 -10.87 7.92 -35.11
CA SER A 15 -11.80 9.02 -34.83
C SER A 15 -12.97 8.57 -33.96
N ALA A 16 -12.67 8.40 -32.65
CA ALA A 16 -13.66 8.53 -31.59
C ALA A 16 -12.90 8.86 -30.32
N THR A 17 -12.98 10.11 -29.92
CA THR A 17 -12.52 10.59 -28.61
C THR A 17 -13.15 9.74 -27.53
N GLY A 18 -12.31 9.03 -26.78
CA GLY A 18 -12.70 8.00 -25.79
C GLY A 18 -13.52 8.49 -24.59
N ASN A 19 -14.09 9.68 -24.63
CA ASN A 19 -14.77 10.31 -23.49
C ASN A 19 -16.30 10.14 -23.49
N GLU A 20 -16.93 9.68 -24.57
CA GLU A 20 -18.42 9.62 -24.62
C GLU A 20 -19.02 8.27 -24.20
N ARG A 21 -18.21 7.19 -24.10
CA ARG A 21 -18.73 5.87 -23.68
C ARG A 21 -18.71 5.62 -22.17
N HIS A 22 -17.99 6.42 -21.39
CA HIS A 22 -17.83 6.19 -19.94
C HIS A 22 -18.84 6.93 -19.05
N GLN A 23 -19.70 7.79 -19.58
CA GLN A 23 -20.70 8.54 -18.78
C GLN A 23 -22.12 7.95 -18.76
N LYS A 24 -22.39 6.88 -19.50
CA LYS A 24 -23.66 6.15 -19.31
C LYS A 24 -23.38 4.99 -18.34
N GLY A 25 -23.66 5.22 -17.06
CA GLY A 25 -23.58 4.18 -16.03
C GLY A 25 -24.21 2.89 -16.55
N ILE A 26 -23.49 1.77 -16.41
CA ILE A 26 -23.99 0.42 -16.73
C ILE A 26 -25.24 0.23 -15.88
N PRO A 27 -26.41 0.02 -16.46
CA PRO A 27 -27.63 -0.05 -15.67
C PRO A 27 -27.60 -1.28 -14.75
N MET A 28 -27.88 -1.09 -13.46
CA MET A 28 -28.03 -2.13 -12.43
C MET A 28 -28.94 -3.31 -12.86
N LYS A 29 -29.70 -3.16 -13.92
CA LYS A 29 -30.58 -4.18 -14.54
C LYS A 29 -29.89 -5.47 -15.03
N ARG A 30 -28.54 -5.54 -15.05
CA ARG A 30 -27.81 -6.74 -15.52
C ARG A 30 -27.45 -7.71 -14.40
N MET A 31 -27.48 -7.30 -13.13
CA MET A 31 -27.12 -8.18 -12.02
C MET A 31 -28.35 -8.99 -11.60
N ASP A 32 -28.24 -10.30 -11.68
CA ASP A 32 -29.22 -11.25 -11.16
C ASP A 32 -28.77 -11.79 -9.79
N VAL A 33 -29.43 -11.33 -8.73
CA VAL A 33 -29.15 -11.76 -7.36
C VAL A 33 -29.40 -13.26 -7.16
N SER A 34 -30.31 -13.87 -7.95
CA SER A 34 -30.58 -15.31 -7.85
C SER A 34 -29.35 -16.13 -8.28
N LYS A 35 -28.58 -15.65 -9.25
CA LYS A 35 -27.32 -16.25 -9.69
C LYS A 35 -26.25 -16.15 -8.61
N LEU A 36 -26.20 -15.04 -7.89
CA LEU A 36 -25.27 -14.92 -6.76
C LEU A 36 -25.66 -15.88 -5.63
N ARG A 37 -26.97 -16.05 -5.35
CA ARG A 37 -27.45 -17.04 -4.36
C ARG A 37 -27.09 -18.48 -4.74
N GLU A 38 -27.17 -18.81 -6.03
CA GLU A 38 -26.77 -20.13 -6.54
C GLU A 38 -25.27 -20.39 -6.31
N ILE A 39 -24.42 -19.36 -6.45
CA ILE A 39 -22.97 -19.49 -6.32
C ILE A 39 -22.51 -19.49 -4.86
N PHE A 40 -23.06 -18.58 -4.01
CA PHE A 40 -22.51 -18.28 -2.70
C PHE A 40 -23.37 -18.73 -1.51
N GLY A 41 -24.66 -19.07 -1.72
CA GLY A 41 -25.64 -19.19 -0.64
C GLY A 41 -26.15 -17.82 -0.15
N GLU A 42 -27.30 -17.79 0.51
CA GLU A 42 -27.93 -16.54 0.96
C GLU A 42 -27.10 -15.80 2.02
N GLU A 43 -26.45 -16.55 2.92
CA GLU A 43 -25.67 -16.03 4.05
C GLU A 43 -24.40 -15.26 3.61
N ASN A 44 -23.88 -15.58 2.43
CA ASN A 44 -22.65 -14.99 1.88
C ASN A 44 -22.90 -13.81 0.94
N ILE A 45 -24.16 -13.34 0.87
CA ILE A 45 -24.53 -12.20 0.02
C ILE A 45 -25.08 -11.06 0.89
N LYS A 46 -24.65 -9.84 0.58
CA LYS A 46 -25.15 -8.62 1.22
C LYS A 46 -25.67 -7.67 0.15
N THR A 47 -26.91 -7.24 0.33
CA THR A 47 -27.60 -6.27 -0.55
C THR A 47 -28.27 -5.15 0.23
N ASP A 48 -28.26 -5.21 1.58
CA ASP A 48 -28.82 -4.15 2.41
C ASP A 48 -28.02 -2.86 2.32
N PRO A 49 -28.68 -1.69 2.26
CA PRO A 49 -28.00 -0.40 2.11
C PRO A 49 -26.92 -0.13 3.16
N SER A 50 -27.10 -0.57 4.42
CA SER A 50 -26.13 -0.42 5.49
C SER A 50 -24.86 -1.23 5.24
N ASP A 51 -25.00 -2.49 4.81
CA ASP A 51 -23.88 -3.33 4.43
C ASP A 51 -23.16 -2.76 3.20
N LEU A 52 -23.92 -2.37 2.16
CA LEU A 52 -23.35 -1.78 0.95
C LEU A 52 -22.56 -0.50 1.26
N TYR A 53 -23.08 0.36 2.15
CA TYR A 53 -22.38 1.57 2.58
C TYR A 53 -21.05 1.24 3.26
N ALA A 54 -21.01 0.26 4.14
CA ALA A 54 -19.79 -0.16 4.84
C ALA A 54 -18.70 -0.67 3.87
N PHE A 55 -19.09 -1.35 2.80
CA PHE A 55 -18.18 -1.87 1.78
C PHE A 55 -17.90 -0.88 0.63
N GLY A 56 -18.54 0.28 0.65
CA GLY A 56 -18.32 1.36 -0.32
C GLY A 56 -17.05 2.18 -0.07
N SER A 57 -16.35 1.98 1.05
CA SER A 57 -15.14 2.72 1.46
C SER A 57 -14.00 1.78 1.80
N ASP A 58 -12.78 2.30 1.72
CA ASP A 58 -11.57 1.76 2.36
C ASP A 58 -11.03 2.78 3.40
N SER A 59 -9.73 2.77 3.70
CA SER A 59 -9.14 3.76 4.62
C SER A 59 -8.83 5.11 3.95
N SER A 60 -9.20 5.30 2.68
CA SER A 60 -9.09 6.56 1.96
C SER A 60 -10.26 7.51 2.25
N VAL A 61 -10.24 8.67 1.58
CA VAL A 61 -11.33 9.65 1.63
C VAL A 61 -12.49 9.32 0.67
N HIS A 62 -12.35 8.29 -0.15
CA HIS A 62 -13.29 7.95 -1.21
C HIS A 62 -14.44 7.08 -0.72
N HIS A 63 -15.60 7.25 -1.38
CA HIS A 63 -16.78 6.43 -1.17
C HIS A 63 -17.57 6.26 -2.46
N ALA A 64 -18.05 5.05 -2.73
CA ALA A 64 -19.03 4.76 -3.77
C ALA A 64 -19.81 3.47 -3.38
N MET A 65 -21.07 3.38 -3.75
CA MET A 65 -21.93 2.24 -3.39
C MET A 65 -21.74 1.07 -4.36
N PRO A 66 -21.44 -0.15 -3.87
CA PRO A 66 -21.54 -1.36 -4.70
C PRO A 66 -23.01 -1.75 -4.93
N TRP A 67 -23.25 -2.68 -5.84
CA TRP A 67 -24.57 -3.27 -6.07
C TRP A 67 -24.84 -4.46 -5.15
N ALA A 68 -23.79 -5.21 -4.82
CA ALA A 68 -23.80 -6.31 -3.87
C ALA A 68 -22.42 -6.53 -3.28
N VAL A 69 -22.37 -7.23 -2.15
CA VAL A 69 -21.14 -7.79 -1.57
C VAL A 69 -21.30 -9.29 -1.49
N VAL A 70 -20.30 -10.03 -1.93
CA VAL A 70 -20.28 -11.51 -1.82
C VAL A 70 -19.00 -11.98 -1.15
N ARG A 71 -19.10 -13.10 -0.42
CA ARG A 71 -18.01 -13.72 0.33
C ARG A 71 -17.77 -15.14 -0.16
N PRO A 72 -16.69 -15.41 -0.86
CA PRO A 72 -16.36 -16.77 -1.31
C PRO A 72 -15.75 -17.60 -0.17
N ASP A 73 -16.14 -18.87 -0.09
CA ASP A 73 -15.55 -19.86 0.82
C ASP A 73 -14.44 -20.67 0.14
N ASN A 74 -14.39 -20.63 -1.19
CA ASN A 74 -13.46 -21.42 -2.00
C ASN A 74 -13.21 -20.84 -3.40
N THR A 75 -12.17 -21.36 -4.05
CA THR A 75 -11.75 -20.95 -5.40
C THR A 75 -12.82 -21.16 -6.46
N GLU A 76 -13.61 -22.23 -6.38
CA GLU A 76 -14.65 -22.54 -7.38
C GLU A 76 -15.75 -21.45 -7.42
N GLN A 77 -16.14 -20.92 -6.25
CA GLN A 77 -17.09 -19.81 -6.19
C GLN A 77 -16.54 -18.54 -6.85
N VAL A 78 -15.25 -18.26 -6.68
CA VAL A 78 -14.56 -17.12 -7.36
C VAL A 78 -14.57 -17.33 -8.87
N GLN A 79 -14.25 -18.56 -9.36
CA GLN A 79 -14.29 -18.88 -10.78
C GLN A 79 -15.71 -18.71 -11.37
N LYS A 80 -16.73 -19.24 -10.71
CA LYS A 80 -18.14 -19.11 -11.13
C LYS A 80 -18.58 -17.65 -11.17
N LEU A 81 -18.20 -16.86 -10.18
CA LEU A 81 -18.47 -15.42 -10.18
C LEU A 81 -17.85 -14.73 -11.39
N MET A 82 -16.57 -15.02 -11.68
CA MET A 82 -15.87 -14.35 -12.78
C MET A 82 -16.46 -14.74 -14.14
N VAL A 83 -16.82 -16.00 -14.35
CA VAL A 83 -17.53 -16.42 -15.56
C VAL A 83 -18.86 -15.67 -15.72
N TYR A 84 -19.67 -15.60 -14.65
CA TYR A 84 -20.94 -14.88 -14.66
C TYR A 84 -20.75 -13.37 -14.90
N ALA A 85 -19.84 -12.75 -14.17
CA ALA A 85 -19.58 -11.31 -14.27
C ALA A 85 -19.04 -10.93 -15.65
N ASN A 86 -18.19 -11.77 -16.25
CA ASN A 86 -17.63 -11.53 -17.58
C ASN A 86 -18.71 -11.60 -18.67
N GLN A 87 -19.62 -12.57 -18.60
CA GLN A 87 -20.74 -12.70 -19.52
C GLN A 87 -21.75 -11.55 -19.39
N ALA A 88 -22.00 -11.11 -18.17
CA ALA A 88 -22.97 -10.05 -17.86
C ALA A 88 -22.35 -8.64 -17.89
N LEU A 89 -21.03 -8.51 -18.09
CA LEU A 89 -20.26 -7.26 -18.04
C LEU A 89 -20.46 -6.51 -16.72
N ILE A 90 -20.41 -7.25 -15.60
CA ILE A 90 -20.57 -6.72 -14.24
C ILE A 90 -19.19 -6.45 -13.63
N PRO A 91 -18.93 -5.22 -13.13
CA PRO A 91 -17.71 -4.93 -12.38
C PRO A 91 -17.55 -5.82 -11.15
N VAL A 92 -16.36 -6.36 -10.92
CA VAL A 92 -15.99 -7.10 -9.71
C VAL A 92 -14.81 -6.42 -9.05
N ILE A 93 -14.96 -6.06 -7.78
CA ILE A 93 -13.97 -5.35 -7.00
C ILE A 93 -13.45 -6.28 -5.90
N PRO A 94 -12.27 -6.91 -6.05
CA PRO A 94 -11.67 -7.72 -5.00
C PRO A 94 -11.32 -6.86 -3.79
N ARG A 95 -11.62 -7.38 -2.58
CA ARG A 95 -11.38 -6.68 -1.33
C ARG A 95 -10.83 -7.64 -0.28
N GLY A 96 -9.69 -7.30 0.32
CA GLY A 96 -9.15 -7.92 1.52
C GLY A 96 -9.66 -7.19 2.78
N GLY A 97 -8.75 -6.76 3.66
CA GLY A 97 -9.07 -6.02 4.87
C GLY A 97 -9.65 -4.62 4.66
N GLY A 98 -9.56 -4.06 3.46
CA GLY A 98 -10.00 -2.69 3.16
C GLY A 98 -9.15 -1.62 3.86
N SER A 99 -7.91 -1.94 4.20
CA SER A 99 -6.94 -1.03 4.84
C SER A 99 -6.22 -0.09 3.87
N GLY A 100 -6.43 -0.23 2.55
CA GLY A 100 -5.82 0.61 1.52
C GLY A 100 -6.20 2.08 1.67
N MET A 101 -5.26 2.98 1.36
CA MET A 101 -5.39 4.42 1.65
C MET A 101 -5.61 5.28 0.40
N CYS A 102 -5.73 4.66 -0.78
CA CYS A 102 -5.85 5.38 -2.05
C CYS A 102 -7.15 5.08 -2.83
N GLY A 103 -8.12 4.35 -2.25
CA GLY A 103 -9.39 4.06 -2.90
C GLY A 103 -9.36 2.85 -3.83
N GLN A 104 -8.43 1.91 -3.63
CA GLN A 104 -8.28 0.72 -4.46
C GLN A 104 -9.54 -0.15 -4.48
N THR A 105 -10.22 -0.28 -3.33
CA THR A 105 -11.39 -1.15 -3.19
C THR A 105 -12.73 -0.42 -3.28
N VAL A 106 -12.71 0.87 -3.62
CA VAL A 106 -13.92 1.69 -3.74
C VAL A 106 -14.61 1.42 -5.09
N PRO A 107 -15.87 0.97 -5.13
CA PRO A 107 -16.56 0.52 -6.35
C PRO A 107 -17.14 1.69 -7.16
N ILE A 108 -16.30 2.55 -7.74
CA ILE A 108 -16.72 3.80 -8.43
C ILE A 108 -17.62 3.59 -9.66
N GLN A 109 -17.65 2.38 -10.20
CA GLN A 109 -18.56 1.99 -11.28
C GLN A 109 -19.70 1.08 -10.78
N GLY A 110 -19.93 1.03 -9.45
CA GLY A 110 -20.82 0.04 -8.85
C GLY A 110 -20.23 -1.37 -8.97
N GLY A 111 -21.09 -2.38 -9.17
CA GLY A 111 -20.68 -3.77 -9.33
C GLY A 111 -20.66 -4.56 -8.01
N ILE A 112 -19.98 -5.68 -8.02
CA ILE A 112 -19.92 -6.63 -6.92
C ILE A 112 -18.61 -6.48 -6.18
N VAL A 113 -18.64 -6.16 -4.89
CA VAL A 113 -17.47 -6.28 -4.01
C VAL A 113 -17.30 -7.73 -3.61
N LEU A 114 -16.14 -8.29 -3.91
CA LEU A 114 -15.76 -9.65 -3.56
C LEU A 114 -14.90 -9.61 -2.29
N ASP A 115 -15.52 -9.85 -1.13
CA ASP A 115 -14.87 -9.85 0.18
C ASP A 115 -14.14 -11.17 0.43
N MET A 116 -12.83 -11.18 0.23
CA MET A 116 -11.99 -12.39 0.29
C MET A 116 -11.71 -12.89 1.71
N LYS A 117 -12.21 -12.25 2.75
CA LYS A 117 -11.85 -12.56 4.15
C LYS A 117 -12.29 -13.94 4.64
N HIS A 118 -13.26 -14.59 4.03
CA HIS A 118 -13.64 -15.97 4.37
C HIS A 118 -12.61 -17.00 3.91
N MET A 119 -11.87 -16.74 2.82
CA MET A 119 -10.75 -17.58 2.38
C MET A 119 -9.49 -17.24 3.20
N ASN A 120 -9.44 -17.69 4.46
CA ASN A 120 -8.43 -17.27 5.45
C ASN A 120 -7.65 -18.44 6.07
N ARG A 121 -7.55 -19.55 5.40
CA ARG A 121 -6.82 -20.74 5.88
C ARG A 121 -5.32 -20.63 5.59
N ILE A 122 -4.49 -20.99 6.58
CA ILE A 122 -3.09 -21.33 6.37
C ILE A 122 -3.08 -22.80 5.91
N LEU A 123 -2.78 -23.00 4.63
CA LEU A 123 -2.89 -24.31 3.98
C LEU A 123 -1.70 -25.22 4.30
N GLU A 124 -0.51 -24.64 4.42
CA GLU A 124 0.74 -25.35 4.66
C GLU A 124 1.79 -24.42 5.28
N ILE A 125 2.57 -24.93 6.23
CA ILE A 125 3.84 -24.33 6.67
C ILE A 125 4.92 -25.38 6.44
N ASN A 126 5.75 -25.19 5.42
CA ASN A 126 6.82 -26.10 5.02
C ASN A 126 8.15 -25.60 5.57
N MET A 127 8.57 -26.14 6.70
CA MET A 127 9.82 -25.76 7.35
C MET A 127 11.08 -26.22 6.60
N PRO A 128 11.11 -27.45 6.01
CA PRO A 128 12.27 -27.87 5.23
C PRO A 128 12.62 -26.95 4.04
N ASP A 129 11.60 -26.42 3.36
CA ASP A 129 11.77 -25.57 2.16
C ASP A 129 11.54 -24.09 2.43
N VAL A 130 11.24 -23.74 3.70
CA VAL A 130 11.10 -22.34 4.21
C VAL A 130 10.06 -21.53 3.46
N TYR A 131 8.89 -22.11 3.21
CA TYR A 131 7.74 -21.42 2.63
C TYR A 131 6.43 -21.78 3.34
N CYS A 132 5.41 -20.95 3.17
CA CYS A 132 4.04 -21.30 3.53
C CYS A 132 3.10 -21.06 2.35
N ARG A 133 1.96 -21.80 2.36
CA ARG A 133 0.85 -21.58 1.42
C ARG A 133 -0.36 -21.13 2.21
N VAL A 134 -0.95 -20.02 1.77
CA VAL A 134 -2.06 -19.37 2.46
C VAL A 134 -3.14 -18.92 1.50
N GLU A 135 -4.37 -18.84 1.97
CA GLU A 135 -5.47 -18.19 1.28
C GLU A 135 -5.35 -16.66 1.42
N PRO A 136 -5.92 -15.87 0.48
CA PRO A 136 -5.72 -14.42 0.41
C PRO A 136 -6.34 -13.63 1.57
N GLY A 137 -7.32 -14.20 2.27
CA GLY A 137 -7.98 -13.58 3.43
C GLY A 137 -7.24 -13.76 4.75
N VAL A 138 -6.14 -14.53 4.79
CA VAL A 138 -5.28 -14.63 5.98
C VAL A 138 -4.76 -13.26 6.37
N VAL A 139 -4.93 -12.87 7.63
CA VAL A 139 -4.43 -11.60 8.17
C VAL A 139 -2.93 -11.74 8.48
N ASP A 140 -2.14 -10.69 8.20
CA ASP A 140 -0.69 -10.66 8.42
C ASP A 140 -0.31 -11.08 9.85
N ASP A 141 -0.91 -10.42 10.88
CA ASP A 141 -0.63 -10.75 12.28
C ASP A 141 -0.96 -12.21 12.63
N ASP A 142 -2.01 -12.81 12.03
CA ASP A 142 -2.39 -14.20 12.25
C ASP A 142 -1.37 -15.16 11.61
N LEU A 143 -0.87 -14.84 10.41
CA LEU A 143 0.22 -15.60 9.78
C LEU A 143 1.48 -15.53 10.64
N ASN A 144 1.85 -14.33 11.10
CA ASN A 144 3.01 -14.14 11.95
C ASN A 144 2.87 -14.85 13.31
N LEU A 145 1.67 -14.88 13.88
CA LEU A 145 1.39 -15.65 15.11
C LEU A 145 1.59 -17.15 14.88
N ALA A 146 1.13 -17.70 13.76
CA ALA A 146 1.32 -19.11 13.41
C ALA A 146 2.81 -19.44 13.19
N LEU A 147 3.54 -18.62 12.44
CA LEU A 147 4.96 -18.81 12.14
C LEU A 147 5.85 -18.70 13.39
N LYS A 148 5.45 -17.88 14.36
CA LYS A 148 6.21 -17.68 15.62
C LYS A 148 6.45 -18.97 16.37
N SER A 149 5.54 -19.94 16.34
CA SER A 149 5.71 -21.24 16.99
C SER A 149 6.86 -22.06 16.40
N TYR A 150 7.28 -21.74 15.18
CA TYR A 150 8.42 -22.31 14.47
C TYR A 150 9.69 -21.45 14.58
N GLY A 151 9.66 -20.35 15.35
CA GLY A 151 10.78 -19.39 15.42
C GLY A 151 10.96 -18.56 14.13
N MET A 152 9.91 -18.43 13.32
CA MET A 152 9.92 -17.78 12.02
C MET A 152 8.97 -16.59 11.98
N PHE A 153 9.14 -15.70 10.98
CA PHE A 153 8.20 -14.63 10.71
C PHE A 153 8.12 -14.28 9.21
N TYR A 154 6.99 -13.74 8.81
CA TYR A 154 6.74 -13.14 7.50
C TYR A 154 7.17 -11.67 7.54
N PRO A 155 8.17 -11.25 6.72
CA PRO A 155 8.83 -9.95 6.91
C PRO A 155 8.00 -8.70 6.56
N PRO A 156 7.24 -8.67 5.45
CA PRO A 156 6.38 -7.52 5.16
C PRO A 156 5.36 -7.32 6.28
N THR A 157 5.47 -6.22 7.00
CA THR A 157 4.64 -5.93 8.17
C THR A 157 4.16 -4.49 8.07
N PRO A 158 3.11 -4.21 7.30
CA PRO A 158 2.56 -2.87 7.19
C PRO A 158 1.98 -2.41 8.53
N ALA A 159 1.84 -1.10 8.72
CA ALA A 159 1.25 -0.55 9.95
C ALA A 159 -0.19 -1.05 10.20
N SER A 160 -0.86 -1.54 9.15
CA SER A 160 -2.20 -2.13 9.17
C SER A 160 -2.24 -3.65 9.37
N SER A 161 -1.15 -4.31 9.74
CA SER A 161 -0.99 -5.78 9.82
C SER A 161 -2.11 -6.51 10.57
N ARG A 162 -2.75 -5.84 11.55
CA ARG A 162 -3.91 -6.37 12.29
C ARG A 162 -5.16 -6.62 11.46
N ILE A 163 -5.28 -5.99 10.30
CA ILE A 163 -6.45 -6.07 9.41
C ILE A 163 -6.04 -6.27 7.95
N ALA A 164 -4.79 -6.00 7.59
CA ALA A 164 -4.26 -6.26 6.26
C ALA A 164 -4.28 -7.77 6.00
N THR A 165 -4.76 -8.16 4.84
CA THR A 165 -4.79 -9.56 4.42
C THR A 165 -3.71 -9.80 3.39
N ILE A 166 -3.17 -11.01 3.32
CA ILE A 166 -2.11 -11.39 2.38
C ILE A 166 -2.49 -11.06 0.93
N GLY A 167 -3.74 -11.31 0.51
CA GLY A 167 -4.21 -10.92 -0.82
C GLY A 167 -4.22 -9.40 -1.04
N GLY A 168 -4.54 -8.62 0.00
CA GLY A 168 -4.48 -7.15 -0.03
C GLY A 168 -3.05 -6.63 -0.12
N GLU A 169 -2.12 -7.23 0.62
CA GLU A 169 -0.69 -6.89 0.57
C GLU A 169 -0.08 -7.21 -0.80
N ILE A 170 -0.42 -8.37 -1.38
CA ILE A 170 -0.02 -8.72 -2.74
C ILE A 170 -0.57 -7.70 -3.73
N ALA A 171 -1.86 -7.36 -3.65
CA ALA A 171 -2.49 -6.43 -4.57
C ALA A 171 -1.82 -5.03 -4.56
N ASN A 172 -1.36 -4.56 -3.41
CA ASN A 172 -0.72 -3.26 -3.26
C ASN A 172 0.82 -3.30 -3.33
N ASN A 173 1.45 -4.47 -3.30
CA ASN A 173 2.88 -4.61 -2.99
C ASN A 173 3.23 -3.90 -1.68
N ALA A 174 2.48 -4.21 -0.62
CA ALA A 174 2.64 -3.57 0.68
C ALA A 174 4.07 -3.72 1.22
N SER A 175 4.52 -2.71 1.95
CA SER A 175 5.79 -2.71 2.65
C SER A 175 5.62 -2.20 4.09
N GLY A 176 6.71 -1.91 4.79
CA GLY A 176 6.66 -1.43 6.15
C GLY A 176 8.06 -1.13 6.69
N VAL A 177 8.14 -0.88 7.98
CA VAL A 177 9.37 -0.42 8.67
C VAL A 177 10.59 -1.34 8.47
N ARG A 178 10.35 -2.63 8.15
CA ARG A 178 11.41 -3.63 7.98
C ARG A 178 11.84 -3.85 6.52
N SER A 179 11.17 -3.20 5.59
CA SER A 179 11.43 -3.41 4.15
C SER A 179 12.83 -3.01 3.72
N VAL A 180 13.49 -2.15 4.46
CA VAL A 180 14.90 -1.76 4.23
C VAL A 180 15.85 -2.98 4.27
N LYS A 181 15.60 -3.98 5.12
CA LYS A 181 16.41 -5.21 5.23
C LYS A 181 15.78 -6.40 4.54
N TYR A 182 14.48 -6.56 4.69
CA TYR A 182 13.79 -7.80 4.34
C TYR A 182 13.00 -7.72 3.05
N GLY A 183 12.91 -6.54 2.41
CA GLY A 183 12.12 -6.34 1.19
C GLY A 183 10.64 -6.08 1.46
N ALA A 184 9.88 -5.88 0.39
CA ALA A 184 8.43 -5.71 0.37
C ALA A 184 7.71 -7.02 0.08
N THR A 185 6.38 -7.01 0.00
CA THR A 185 5.56 -8.19 -0.33
C THR A 185 6.03 -8.90 -1.60
N ARG A 186 6.41 -8.14 -2.64
CA ARG A 186 6.93 -8.70 -3.90
C ARG A 186 8.14 -9.63 -3.68
N ASP A 187 8.99 -9.31 -2.71
CA ASP A 187 10.22 -10.06 -2.45
C ASP A 187 9.92 -11.35 -1.67
N ALA A 188 8.83 -11.37 -0.92
CA ALA A 188 8.38 -12.53 -0.15
C ALA A 188 7.51 -13.52 -0.97
N VAL A 189 6.84 -13.07 -2.04
CA VAL A 189 5.98 -13.93 -2.88
C VAL A 189 6.83 -14.81 -3.78
N LEU A 190 6.69 -16.13 -3.66
CA LEU A 190 7.32 -17.15 -4.49
C LEU A 190 6.42 -17.58 -5.65
N GLY A 191 5.12 -17.69 -5.39
CA GLY A 191 4.13 -18.10 -6.37
C GLY A 191 2.71 -17.84 -5.88
N MET A 192 1.73 -18.06 -6.74
CA MET A 192 0.32 -17.86 -6.41
C MET A 192 -0.60 -18.60 -7.36
N LYS A 193 -1.84 -18.87 -6.93
CA LYS A 193 -2.95 -19.20 -7.82
C LYS A 193 -3.85 -18.01 -8.00
N VAL A 194 -4.22 -17.74 -9.24
CA VAL A 194 -4.99 -16.56 -9.63
C VAL A 194 -6.18 -16.98 -10.49
N VAL A 195 -7.35 -16.47 -10.20
CA VAL A 195 -8.51 -16.54 -11.09
C VAL A 195 -8.48 -15.32 -12.01
N LEU A 196 -8.40 -15.58 -13.31
CA LEU A 196 -8.42 -14.55 -14.36
C LEU A 196 -9.84 -13.99 -14.57
N PRO A 197 -10.00 -12.83 -15.23
CA PRO A 197 -11.31 -12.28 -15.60
C PRO A 197 -12.21 -13.24 -16.36
N THR A 198 -11.64 -14.21 -17.08
CA THR A 198 -12.37 -15.29 -17.79
C THR A 198 -12.96 -16.36 -16.87
N GLY A 199 -12.55 -16.41 -15.60
CA GLY A 199 -12.85 -17.50 -14.65
C GLY A 199 -11.83 -18.63 -14.68
N GLU A 200 -10.82 -18.59 -15.54
CA GLU A 200 -9.74 -19.58 -15.58
C GLU A 200 -8.85 -19.46 -14.33
N LEU A 201 -8.50 -20.61 -13.75
CA LEU A 201 -7.55 -20.71 -12.65
C LEU A 201 -6.15 -20.99 -13.21
N VAL A 202 -5.20 -20.12 -12.92
CA VAL A 202 -3.81 -20.26 -13.33
C VAL A 202 -2.87 -20.32 -12.12
N THR A 203 -1.80 -21.11 -12.23
CA THR A 203 -0.71 -21.17 -11.24
C THR A 203 0.47 -20.41 -11.80
N LEU A 204 1.00 -19.45 -11.02
CA LEU A 204 2.08 -18.54 -11.39
C LEU A 204 3.22 -18.69 -10.39
N GLY A 205 4.48 -18.66 -10.88
CA GLY A 205 5.66 -18.82 -10.03
C GLY A 205 5.89 -20.27 -9.60
N ALA A 206 6.74 -20.45 -8.60
CA ALA A 206 7.17 -21.77 -8.09
C ALA A 206 7.25 -21.75 -6.55
N HIS A 207 7.72 -22.85 -5.93
CA HIS A 207 8.00 -22.89 -4.49
C HIS A 207 9.49 -22.62 -4.18
N THR A 208 10.23 -22.11 -5.16
CA THR A 208 11.67 -21.85 -5.06
C THR A 208 11.95 -20.33 -5.07
N ARG A 209 13.04 -19.93 -4.43
CA ARG A 209 13.46 -18.52 -4.38
C ARG A 209 13.92 -17.97 -5.73
N VAL A 210 14.39 -18.84 -6.60
CA VAL A 210 14.86 -18.47 -7.94
C VAL A 210 14.08 -19.25 -9.00
N GLU A 211 13.64 -18.55 -10.05
CA GLU A 211 12.92 -19.09 -11.18
C GLU A 211 13.34 -18.34 -12.44
N ALA A 212 13.62 -19.07 -13.50
CA ALA A 212 13.95 -18.53 -14.84
C ALA A 212 13.13 -19.22 -15.94
N THR A 213 11.97 -19.77 -15.61
CA THR A 213 11.11 -20.55 -16.51
C THR A 213 10.08 -19.65 -17.20
N GLY A 214 10.54 -18.65 -17.96
CA GLY A 214 9.69 -17.70 -18.67
C GLY A 214 9.50 -16.38 -17.90
N TYR A 215 8.41 -15.67 -18.24
CA TYR A 215 8.09 -14.40 -17.57
C TYR A 215 7.63 -14.63 -16.12
N GLN A 216 8.10 -13.80 -15.20
CA GLN A 216 7.69 -13.84 -13.79
C GLN A 216 6.30 -13.23 -13.60
N LEU A 217 5.27 -13.92 -14.05
CA LEU A 217 3.89 -13.43 -14.05
C LEU A 217 3.35 -13.21 -12.63
N HIS A 218 3.81 -13.99 -11.63
CA HIS A 218 3.47 -13.75 -10.23
C HIS A 218 3.94 -12.36 -9.77
N LYS A 219 5.12 -11.87 -10.22
CA LYS A 219 5.60 -10.53 -9.92
C LYS A 219 4.80 -9.43 -10.63
N LEU A 220 4.18 -9.74 -11.78
CA LEU A 220 3.27 -8.83 -12.48
C LEU A 220 1.94 -8.66 -11.72
N MET A 221 1.46 -9.70 -11.04
CA MET A 221 0.24 -9.64 -10.23
C MET A 221 0.42 -8.81 -8.95
N VAL A 222 1.64 -8.79 -8.39
CA VAL A 222 1.96 -7.98 -7.20
C VAL A 222 1.95 -6.49 -7.56
N GLY A 223 1.16 -5.69 -6.83
CA GLY A 223 0.97 -4.27 -7.10
C GLY A 223 -0.05 -3.97 -8.21
N SER A 224 -0.80 -4.99 -8.68
CA SER A 224 -1.82 -4.81 -9.71
C SER A 224 -3.14 -4.22 -9.20
N GLU A 225 -3.29 -4.02 -7.91
CA GLU A 225 -4.49 -3.49 -7.25
C GLU A 225 -5.78 -4.26 -7.63
N GLY A 226 -5.65 -5.58 -7.83
CA GLY A 226 -6.77 -6.43 -8.22
C GLY A 226 -7.36 -6.14 -9.61
N THR A 227 -6.58 -5.53 -10.51
CA THR A 227 -7.04 -5.20 -11.88
C THR A 227 -6.68 -6.27 -12.92
N LEU A 228 -5.74 -7.17 -12.62
CA LEU A 228 -5.26 -8.19 -13.57
C LEU A 228 -5.76 -9.60 -13.26
N GLY A 229 -6.08 -9.89 -12.00
CA GLY A 229 -6.54 -11.20 -11.54
C GLY A 229 -6.91 -11.18 -10.07
N ILE A 230 -7.58 -12.22 -9.58
CA ILE A 230 -7.96 -12.42 -8.19
C ILE A 230 -7.08 -13.51 -7.60
N VAL A 231 -6.22 -13.14 -6.65
CA VAL A 231 -5.39 -14.11 -5.92
C VAL A 231 -6.28 -14.97 -5.04
N VAL A 232 -6.18 -16.29 -5.16
CA VAL A 232 -6.94 -17.27 -4.36
C VAL A 232 -6.06 -18.15 -3.48
N GLU A 233 -4.76 -18.21 -3.75
CA GLU A 233 -3.74 -18.86 -2.93
C GLU A 233 -2.40 -18.15 -3.16
N ALA A 234 -1.61 -17.97 -2.11
CA ALA A 234 -0.26 -17.40 -2.18
C ALA A 234 0.75 -18.37 -1.57
N THR A 235 1.92 -18.52 -2.22
CA THR A 235 3.10 -19.17 -1.68
C THR A 235 4.10 -18.09 -1.29
N LEU A 236 4.45 -18.03 -0.01
CA LEU A 236 5.25 -16.98 0.59
C LEU A 236 6.49 -17.57 1.25
N ASN A 237 7.65 -16.92 1.11
CA ASN A 237 8.79 -17.24 1.96
C ASN A 237 8.65 -16.56 3.32
N PHE A 238 9.31 -17.13 4.32
CA PHE A 238 9.46 -16.57 5.64
C PHE A 238 10.92 -16.68 6.10
N VAL A 239 11.28 -15.98 7.17
CA VAL A 239 12.65 -15.92 7.66
C VAL A 239 12.71 -16.18 9.18
N PRO A 240 13.88 -16.58 9.73
CA PRO A 240 14.03 -16.76 11.18
C PRO A 240 13.82 -15.45 11.95
N ILE A 241 13.17 -15.53 13.10
CA ILE A 241 13.10 -14.42 14.05
C ILE A 241 14.53 -14.13 14.55
N PRO A 242 15.02 -12.88 14.41
CA PRO A 242 16.37 -12.54 14.87
C PRO A 242 16.47 -12.66 16.40
N GLU A 243 17.54 -13.30 16.87
CA GLU A 243 17.81 -13.51 18.30
C GLU A 243 18.17 -12.20 19.00
N TYR A 244 18.96 -11.37 18.32
CA TYR A 244 19.40 -10.09 18.84
C TYR A 244 18.80 -8.95 18.05
N ARG A 245 18.34 -7.93 18.78
CA ARG A 245 17.78 -6.70 18.22
C ARG A 245 18.22 -5.52 19.07
N CYS A 246 18.89 -4.55 18.48
CA CYS A 246 19.29 -3.32 19.13
C CYS A 246 18.71 -2.13 18.41
N MET A 247 18.00 -1.26 19.11
CA MET A 247 17.37 -0.06 18.55
C MET A 247 18.06 1.18 19.10
N GLY A 248 18.23 2.20 18.27
CA GLY A 248 18.75 3.49 18.66
C GLY A 248 17.88 4.65 18.19
N ILE A 249 18.12 5.81 18.77
CA ILE A 249 17.59 7.10 18.37
C ILE A 249 18.70 8.13 18.38
N ALA A 250 18.68 9.05 17.42
CA ALA A 250 19.52 10.23 17.34
C ALA A 250 18.69 11.46 16.98
N ASN A 251 18.94 12.58 17.62
CA ASN A 251 18.25 13.84 17.42
C ASN A 251 19.10 14.82 16.59
N PHE A 252 18.49 15.56 15.69
CA PHE A 252 19.16 16.49 14.78
C PHE A 252 18.48 17.85 14.82
N ASP A 253 19.26 18.90 15.00
CA ASP A 253 18.78 20.30 14.98
C ASP A 253 18.59 20.81 13.54
N LEU A 254 19.14 20.12 12.53
CA LEU A 254 18.98 20.42 11.10
C LEU A 254 18.54 19.17 10.33
N LEU A 255 17.52 19.30 9.49
CA LEU A 255 17.06 18.23 8.57
C LEU A 255 18.18 17.75 7.63
N ALA A 256 19.03 18.68 7.17
CA ALA A 256 20.15 18.38 6.29
C ALA A 256 21.13 17.36 6.92
N ASP A 257 21.37 17.48 8.23
CA ASP A 257 22.26 16.58 8.96
C ASP A 257 21.67 15.18 9.09
N ALA A 258 20.37 15.09 9.40
CA ALA A 258 19.65 13.82 9.40
C ALA A 258 19.71 13.13 8.02
N GLY A 259 19.51 13.89 6.94
CA GLY A 259 19.59 13.35 5.59
C GLY A 259 20.98 12.89 5.18
N ALA A 260 22.02 13.63 5.58
CA ALA A 260 23.40 13.21 5.36
C ALA A 260 23.72 11.93 6.14
N ALA A 261 23.22 11.80 7.38
CA ALA A 261 23.36 10.57 8.17
C ALA A 261 22.64 9.38 7.49
N ILE A 262 21.42 9.55 6.99
CA ILE A 262 20.67 8.52 6.25
C ILE A 262 21.47 8.06 5.04
N GLY A 263 21.93 8.99 4.20
CA GLY A 263 22.70 8.67 2.99
C GLY A 263 23.96 7.88 3.31
N GLU A 264 24.74 8.29 4.32
CA GLU A 264 25.95 7.61 4.73
C GLU A 264 25.68 6.24 5.38
N ILE A 265 24.63 6.10 6.21
CA ILE A 265 24.23 4.80 6.78
C ILE A 265 23.95 3.81 5.65
N MET A 266 23.15 4.18 4.67
CA MET A 266 22.79 3.30 3.55
C MET A 266 23.98 2.95 2.66
N ALA A 267 24.99 3.83 2.56
CA ALA A 267 26.22 3.58 1.79
C ALA A 267 27.31 2.86 2.61
N SER A 268 27.17 2.73 3.91
CA SER A 268 28.23 2.29 4.82
C SER A 268 28.50 0.79 4.85
N GLY A 269 27.56 -0.02 4.30
CA GLY A 269 27.53 -1.47 4.44
C GLY A 269 26.90 -1.97 5.75
N ALA A 270 26.47 -1.10 6.68
CA ALA A 270 25.52 -1.48 7.72
C ALA A 270 24.14 -1.71 7.09
N ILE A 271 23.45 -2.76 7.52
CA ILE A 271 22.12 -3.11 7.00
C ILE A 271 21.10 -2.89 8.13
N PRO A 272 20.53 -1.68 8.26
CA PRO A 272 19.53 -1.45 9.29
C PRO A 272 18.31 -2.34 9.04
N SER A 273 17.78 -2.97 10.10
CA SER A 273 16.49 -3.65 10.02
C SER A 273 15.31 -2.68 10.06
N MET A 274 15.57 -1.45 10.50
CA MET A 274 14.66 -0.32 10.47
C MET A 274 15.47 0.99 10.43
N LEU A 275 15.04 1.96 9.64
CA LEU A 275 15.57 3.32 9.61
C LEU A 275 14.42 4.28 9.34
N GLU A 276 14.02 5.05 10.37
CA GLU A 276 12.83 5.90 10.39
C GLU A 276 13.19 7.35 10.65
N LEU A 277 12.64 8.26 9.87
CA LEU A 277 12.69 9.70 10.12
C LEU A 277 11.37 10.16 10.74
N VAL A 278 11.46 11.08 11.73
CA VAL A 278 10.31 11.78 12.33
C VAL A 278 10.65 13.26 12.42
N ASP A 279 9.87 14.12 11.79
CA ASP A 279 10.11 15.56 11.74
C ASP A 279 9.61 16.34 12.98
N SER A 280 9.92 17.62 13.04
CA SER A 280 9.53 18.51 14.14
C SER A 280 8.01 18.64 14.32
N VAL A 281 7.23 18.61 13.23
CA VAL A 281 5.76 18.71 13.27
C VAL A 281 5.17 17.47 13.91
N ALA A 282 5.67 16.30 13.53
CA ALA A 282 5.28 15.02 14.10
C ALA A 282 5.66 14.93 15.59
N ILE A 283 6.87 15.36 15.97
CA ILE A 283 7.34 15.39 17.38
C ILE A 283 6.43 16.28 18.22
N LYS A 284 6.12 17.50 17.75
CA LYS A 284 5.21 18.43 18.44
C LYS A 284 3.80 17.86 18.59
N ALA A 285 3.28 17.20 17.54
CA ALA A 285 1.96 16.57 17.61
C ALA A 285 1.90 15.47 18.67
N VAL A 286 2.91 14.61 18.75
CA VAL A 286 3.01 13.57 19.76
C VAL A 286 3.15 14.14 21.16
N ASN A 287 3.97 15.16 21.37
CA ASN A 287 4.12 15.82 22.66
C ASN A 287 2.82 16.48 23.11
N LYS A 288 2.15 17.23 22.21
CA LYS A 288 0.89 17.93 22.51
C LYS A 288 -0.23 16.96 22.94
N THR A 289 -0.30 15.78 22.31
CA THR A 289 -1.48 14.91 22.46
C THR A 289 -1.23 13.71 23.36
N MET A 290 0.02 13.25 23.49
CA MET A 290 0.40 12.04 24.21
C MET A 290 1.30 12.32 25.43
N ASN A 291 1.77 13.54 25.59
CA ASN A 291 2.65 13.99 26.68
C ASN A 291 3.88 13.07 26.89
N LEU A 292 4.57 12.70 25.81
CA LEU A 292 5.72 11.80 25.87
C LEU A 292 7.03 12.50 26.23
N GLY A 293 7.07 13.84 26.22
CA GLY A 293 8.27 14.62 26.56
C GLY A 293 9.42 14.40 25.59
N LEU A 294 9.13 14.16 24.30
CA LEU A 294 10.18 14.00 23.28
C LEU A 294 10.90 15.35 23.10
N LYS A 295 12.23 15.28 22.90
CA LYS A 295 13.00 16.48 22.61
C LYS A 295 12.52 17.13 21.29
N GLU A 296 12.16 18.41 21.35
CA GLU A 296 11.75 19.17 20.15
C GLU A 296 12.98 19.57 19.34
N VAL A 297 13.20 18.88 18.23
CA VAL A 297 14.30 19.05 17.29
C VAL A 297 13.77 19.09 15.86
N ALA A 298 14.62 19.44 14.87
CA ALA A 298 14.20 19.42 13.46
C ALA A 298 13.84 18.02 12.97
N ALA A 299 14.59 16.99 13.42
CA ALA A 299 14.30 15.59 13.12
C ALA A 299 14.85 14.65 14.18
N SER A 300 14.17 13.52 14.37
CA SER A 300 14.70 12.35 15.06
C SER A 300 14.85 11.19 14.08
N LEU A 301 15.99 10.51 14.12
CA LEU A 301 16.27 9.30 13.35
C LEU A 301 16.24 8.10 14.29
N ILE A 302 15.35 7.16 14.03
CA ILE A 302 15.25 5.89 14.76
C ILE A 302 15.83 4.80 13.87
N PHE A 303 16.76 4.02 14.41
CA PHE A 303 17.45 2.98 13.66
C PHE A 303 17.52 1.68 14.46
N GLU A 304 17.45 0.54 13.79
CA GLU A 304 17.54 -0.79 14.42
C GLU A 304 18.50 -1.66 13.62
N ALA A 305 19.32 -2.43 14.30
CA ALA A 305 20.01 -3.59 13.76
C ALA A 305 19.47 -4.86 14.41
N ASP A 306 19.36 -5.94 13.63
CA ASP A 306 18.94 -7.25 14.11
C ASP A 306 19.70 -8.40 13.43
N GLY A 307 19.83 -9.53 14.12
CA GLY A 307 20.55 -10.69 13.59
C GLY A 307 20.61 -11.86 14.56
N MET A 308 21.27 -12.94 14.11
CA MET A 308 21.47 -14.16 14.88
C MET A 308 22.75 -14.14 15.72
N VAL A 309 23.65 -13.17 15.49
CA VAL A 309 24.95 -13.04 16.17
C VAL A 309 25.05 -11.65 16.77
N LYS A 310 25.25 -11.61 18.10
CA LYS A 310 25.25 -10.34 18.86
C LYS A 310 26.33 -9.38 18.41
N GLU A 311 27.54 -9.88 18.16
CA GLU A 311 28.70 -9.09 17.72
C GLU A 311 28.49 -8.41 16.37
N ALA A 312 27.74 -9.06 15.46
CA ALA A 312 27.36 -8.47 14.19
C ALA A 312 26.37 -7.31 14.38
N VAL A 313 25.36 -7.52 15.25
CA VAL A 313 24.40 -6.47 15.62
C VAL A 313 25.10 -5.31 16.33
N ASP A 314 26.06 -5.59 17.23
CA ASP A 314 26.89 -4.56 17.91
C ASP A 314 27.70 -3.75 16.89
N TYR A 315 28.30 -4.39 15.89
CA TYR A 315 29.03 -3.71 14.83
C TYR A 315 28.13 -2.76 14.04
N GLU A 316 26.98 -3.24 13.56
CA GLU A 316 26.04 -2.45 12.74
C GLU A 316 25.46 -1.26 13.52
N ILE A 317 25.00 -1.48 14.76
CA ILE A 317 24.41 -0.43 15.59
C ILE A 317 25.43 0.64 15.97
N ASN A 318 26.66 0.25 16.31
CA ASN A 318 27.73 1.19 16.62
C ASN A 318 28.14 1.99 15.39
N LYS A 319 28.21 1.38 14.22
CA LYS A 319 28.50 2.07 12.98
C LYS A 319 27.44 3.13 12.64
N MET A 320 26.15 2.81 12.75
CA MET A 320 25.06 3.78 12.57
C MET A 320 25.17 4.92 13.60
N LYS A 321 25.45 4.60 14.87
CA LYS A 321 25.64 5.58 15.94
C LYS A 321 26.80 6.55 15.63
N GLU A 322 27.94 6.05 15.19
CA GLU A 322 29.10 6.90 14.86
C GLU A 322 28.83 7.79 13.63
N ILE A 323 28.08 7.29 12.64
CA ILE A 323 27.64 8.11 11.49
C ILE A 323 26.71 9.23 11.98
N CYS A 324 25.72 8.91 12.85
CA CYS A 324 24.86 9.96 13.40
C CYS A 324 25.67 11.04 14.16
N LYS A 325 26.66 10.64 14.97
CA LYS A 325 27.56 11.60 15.66
C LYS A 325 28.35 12.46 14.67
N LYS A 326 28.92 11.86 13.63
CA LYS A 326 29.66 12.56 12.58
C LYS A 326 28.83 13.64 11.93
N HIS A 327 27.53 13.41 11.76
CA HIS A 327 26.54 14.35 11.21
C HIS A 327 25.83 15.17 12.29
N ARG A 328 26.49 15.47 13.41
CA ARG A 328 25.99 16.34 14.49
C ARG A 328 24.72 15.82 15.21
N GLY A 329 24.45 14.54 15.13
CA GLY A 329 23.39 13.91 15.93
C GLY A 329 23.67 14.02 17.43
N SER A 330 22.65 14.40 18.20
CA SER A 330 22.69 14.55 19.67
C SER A 330 21.80 13.53 20.37
N ASP A 331 21.98 13.40 21.71
CA ASP A 331 21.19 12.52 22.60
C ASP A 331 21.06 11.08 22.06
N ILE A 332 22.16 10.55 21.50
CA ILE A 332 22.16 9.26 20.87
C ILE A 332 22.12 8.16 21.93
N THR A 333 21.04 7.40 21.95
CA THR A 333 20.84 6.26 22.83
C THR A 333 20.60 4.99 22.04
N THR A 334 21.06 3.85 22.57
CA THR A 334 20.81 2.52 21.98
C THR A 334 20.46 1.52 23.06
N SER A 335 19.59 0.54 22.79
CA SER A 335 19.20 -0.48 23.76
C SER A 335 18.81 -1.80 23.11
N TYR A 336 19.19 -2.89 23.78
CA TYR A 336 18.69 -4.25 23.54
C TYR A 336 17.42 -4.55 24.34
N ASP A 337 17.20 -3.84 25.46
CA ASP A 337 16.06 -4.10 26.33
C ASP A 337 14.74 -3.84 25.59
N PRO A 338 13.80 -4.81 25.57
CA PRO A 338 12.55 -4.67 24.85
C PRO A 338 11.67 -3.48 25.31
N LYS A 339 11.73 -3.12 26.60
CA LYS A 339 10.94 -2.00 27.14
C LYS A 339 11.54 -0.67 26.70
N GLU A 340 12.87 -0.54 26.71
CA GLU A 340 13.55 0.67 26.23
C GLU A 340 13.39 0.84 24.72
N ARG A 341 13.50 -0.26 23.93
CA ARG A 341 13.19 -0.23 22.50
C ARG A 341 11.75 0.24 22.23
N ALA A 342 10.79 -0.26 23.03
CA ALA A 342 9.40 0.17 22.91
C ALA A 342 9.23 1.67 23.23
N LYS A 343 9.98 2.24 24.19
CA LYS A 343 9.99 3.69 24.48
C LYS A 343 10.58 4.48 23.32
N ILE A 344 11.72 4.07 22.78
CA ILE A 344 12.36 4.72 21.60
C ILE A 344 11.35 4.79 20.44
N PHE A 345 10.67 3.69 20.15
CA PHE A 345 9.72 3.61 19.04
C PHE A 345 8.35 4.22 19.34
N MET A 346 8.07 4.60 20.60
CA MET A 346 6.74 5.04 21.02
C MET A 346 6.27 6.29 20.27
N GLY A 347 7.13 7.27 20.07
CA GLY A 347 6.81 8.50 19.33
C GLY A 347 6.33 8.19 17.91
N ARG A 348 7.06 7.33 17.19
CA ARG A 348 6.70 6.89 15.84
C ARG A 348 5.41 6.06 15.82
N LYS A 349 5.26 5.12 16.75
CA LYS A 349 4.08 4.25 16.86
C LYS A 349 2.80 5.03 17.18
N LYS A 350 2.90 6.09 17.96
CA LYS A 350 1.75 6.90 18.39
C LYS A 350 1.45 8.09 17.47
N LEU A 351 2.22 8.28 16.42
CA LEU A 351 2.09 9.45 15.55
C LEU A 351 0.70 9.55 14.90
N PHE A 352 0.18 8.48 14.29
CA PHE A 352 -1.14 8.52 13.66
C PHE A 352 -2.27 8.91 14.62
N PRO A 353 -2.46 8.25 15.79
CA PRO A 353 -3.46 8.68 16.77
C PRO A 353 -3.15 10.07 17.37
N ALA A 354 -1.90 10.50 17.42
CA ALA A 354 -1.55 11.85 17.85
C ALA A 354 -2.03 12.90 16.87
N LEU A 355 -1.79 12.70 15.58
CA LEU A 355 -2.25 13.61 14.53
C LEU A 355 -3.79 13.69 14.46
N SER A 356 -4.50 12.59 14.70
CA SER A 356 -5.96 12.58 14.72
C SER A 356 -6.58 13.34 15.92
N LYS A 357 -5.77 13.65 16.94
CA LYS A 357 -6.16 14.42 18.14
C LYS A 357 -5.45 15.77 18.23
N TYR A 358 -4.75 16.16 17.18
CA TYR A 358 -3.92 17.37 17.21
C TYR A 358 -4.73 18.64 17.42
N ASP A 359 -5.91 18.70 16.81
CA ASP A 359 -6.83 19.83 16.89
C ASP A 359 -8.26 19.33 16.66
N ASP A 360 -9.22 19.85 17.43
CA ASP A 360 -10.64 19.42 17.37
C ASP A 360 -11.32 19.81 16.05
N CYS A 361 -10.81 20.81 15.37
CA CYS A 361 -11.34 21.30 14.09
C CYS A 361 -10.66 20.68 12.88
N LEU A 362 -9.50 20.01 13.05
CA LEU A 362 -8.70 19.47 11.96
C LEU A 362 -8.77 17.96 11.90
N SER A 363 -8.94 17.44 10.69
CA SER A 363 -8.84 16.00 10.40
C SER A 363 -7.49 15.68 9.78
N SER A 364 -6.89 14.57 10.19
CA SER A 364 -5.69 14.02 9.55
C SER A 364 -6.10 13.28 8.27
N THR A 365 -5.64 13.75 7.12
CA THR A 365 -5.97 13.17 5.81
C THR A 365 -4.76 12.54 5.14
N SER A 366 -5.02 11.48 4.35
CA SER A 366 -4.03 10.72 3.60
C SER A 366 -4.20 10.97 2.10
N LEU A 367 -3.92 12.19 1.65
CA LEU A 367 -4.11 12.57 0.24
C LEU A 367 -2.84 12.40 -0.61
N ALA A 368 -1.66 12.69 -0.03
CA ALA A 368 -0.36 12.55 -0.68
C ALA A 368 0.65 11.95 0.30
N ASP A 369 0.25 10.88 0.95
CA ASP A 369 0.91 10.44 2.17
C ASP A 369 1.98 9.39 1.97
N ASP A 370 2.44 9.18 0.75
CA ASP A 370 3.35 8.09 0.45
C ASP A 370 4.08 8.32 -0.88
N MET A 371 5.33 8.69 -0.80
CA MET A 371 6.23 8.86 -1.95
C MET A 371 7.60 8.28 -1.64
N ALA A 372 8.38 7.96 -2.66
CA ALA A 372 9.77 7.60 -2.46
C ALA A 372 10.70 8.48 -3.28
N VAL A 373 11.85 8.81 -2.68
CA VAL A 373 12.93 9.56 -3.31
C VAL A 373 14.27 8.87 -3.09
N PRO A 374 15.28 9.13 -3.92
CA PRO A 374 16.63 8.66 -3.64
C PRO A 374 17.11 9.07 -2.24
N TYR A 375 17.90 8.23 -1.56
CA TYR A 375 18.36 8.48 -0.19
C TYR A 375 19.00 9.86 0.01
N SER A 376 19.78 10.32 -0.97
CA SER A 376 20.41 11.65 -0.95
C SER A 376 19.42 12.81 -0.99
N LYS A 377 18.14 12.54 -1.29
CA LYS A 377 17.08 13.53 -1.41
C LYS A 377 16.11 13.53 -0.21
N MET A 378 16.31 12.65 0.77
CA MET A 378 15.39 12.52 1.91
C MET A 378 15.25 13.81 2.73
N ALA A 379 16.37 14.48 3.06
CA ALA A 379 16.34 15.74 3.79
C ALA A 379 15.70 16.87 2.98
N GLU A 380 16.06 16.97 1.70
CA GLU A 380 15.52 17.97 0.77
C GLU A 380 14.00 17.78 0.61
N MET A 381 13.54 16.51 0.51
CA MET A 381 12.12 16.19 0.45
C MET A 381 11.36 16.62 1.71
N ALA A 382 11.89 16.33 2.91
CA ALA A 382 11.27 16.77 4.16
C ALA A 382 11.19 18.31 4.25
N GLY A 383 12.26 19.00 3.86
CA GLY A 383 12.27 20.46 3.76
C GLY A 383 11.25 20.99 2.75
N LYS A 384 11.12 20.32 1.59
CA LYS A 384 10.13 20.70 0.56
C LYS A 384 8.69 20.52 1.04
N ILE A 385 8.40 19.49 1.82
CA ILE A 385 7.08 19.33 2.43
C ILE A 385 6.75 20.52 3.35
N HIS A 386 7.69 20.95 4.18
CA HIS A 386 7.49 22.12 5.07
C HIS A 386 7.31 23.42 4.28
N GLU A 387 8.15 23.67 3.26
CA GLU A 387 8.03 24.83 2.37
C GLU A 387 6.65 24.90 1.71
N VAL A 388 6.20 23.78 1.14
CA VAL A 388 4.90 23.68 0.46
C VAL A 388 3.74 23.85 1.45
N ALA A 389 3.86 23.30 2.66
CA ALA A 389 2.87 23.45 3.73
C ALA A 389 2.70 24.93 4.11
N GLU A 390 3.80 25.64 4.35
CA GLU A 390 3.79 27.07 4.70
C GLU A 390 3.20 27.91 3.55
N LYS A 391 3.67 27.71 2.32
CA LYS A 391 3.19 28.41 1.12
C LYS A 391 1.68 28.28 0.90
N ASN A 392 1.10 27.11 1.22
CA ASN A 392 -0.32 26.83 1.01
C ASN A 392 -1.16 27.01 2.28
N ASN A 393 -0.57 27.51 3.37
CA ASN A 393 -1.22 27.73 4.67
C ASN A 393 -1.94 26.49 5.20
N ILE A 394 -1.26 25.33 5.16
CA ILE A 394 -1.72 24.05 5.70
C ILE A 394 -0.67 23.43 6.61
N ILE A 395 -1.08 22.53 7.49
CA ILE A 395 -0.16 21.80 8.36
C ILE A 395 0.14 20.45 7.71
N MET A 396 1.43 20.16 7.49
CA MET A 396 1.90 18.88 6.97
C MET A 396 3.03 18.32 7.81
N THR A 397 3.08 17.00 7.96
CA THR A 397 4.19 16.29 8.61
C THR A 397 5.05 15.57 7.56
N ALA A 398 6.33 15.35 7.87
CA ALA A 398 7.23 14.50 7.09
C ALA A 398 7.83 13.43 8.01
N TYR A 399 7.48 12.17 7.75
CA TYR A 399 7.99 11.03 8.49
C TYR A 399 8.00 9.79 7.58
N GLY A 400 8.75 8.77 7.92
CA GLY A 400 8.66 7.54 7.12
C GLY A 400 9.89 6.65 7.16
N HIS A 401 9.82 5.62 6.31
CA HIS A 401 10.80 4.54 6.17
C HIS A 401 11.99 5.01 5.33
N CYS A 402 12.81 5.92 5.87
CA CYS A 402 13.87 6.57 5.12
C CYS A 402 14.95 5.57 4.64
N GLY A 403 15.11 4.42 5.31
CA GLY A 403 15.96 3.33 4.85
C GLY A 403 15.52 2.66 3.54
N SER A 404 14.25 2.80 3.15
CA SER A 404 13.74 2.37 1.84
C SER A 404 13.43 3.55 0.89
N GLY A 405 13.81 4.77 1.27
CA GLY A 405 13.54 5.99 0.50
C GLY A 405 12.09 6.47 0.62
N CYS A 406 11.25 5.83 1.44
CA CYS A 406 9.84 6.17 1.60
C CYS A 406 9.65 7.32 2.59
N MET A 407 8.83 8.30 2.19
CA MET A 407 8.42 9.44 2.99
C MET A 407 6.90 9.54 3.00
N HIS A 408 6.33 9.59 4.21
CA HIS A 408 4.91 9.84 4.41
C HIS A 408 4.66 11.30 4.77
N THR A 409 3.50 11.80 4.34
CA THR A 409 2.96 13.07 4.79
C THR A 409 1.55 12.88 5.33
N LYS A 410 1.15 13.69 6.29
CA LYS A 410 -0.24 13.85 6.68
C LYS A 410 -0.59 15.32 6.60
N ILE A 411 -1.74 15.59 5.98
CA ILE A 411 -2.30 16.95 5.93
C ILE A 411 -3.34 17.05 7.02
N LEU A 412 -3.17 18.03 7.89
CA LEU A 412 -4.17 18.39 8.89
C LEU A 412 -4.98 19.55 8.35
N MET A 413 -6.29 19.31 8.12
CA MET A 413 -7.17 20.33 7.56
C MET A 413 -8.61 20.18 8.07
N ASP A 414 -9.37 21.26 8.06
CA ASP A 414 -10.82 21.20 8.24
C ASP A 414 -11.46 20.67 6.93
N THR A 415 -11.85 19.41 6.95
CA THR A 415 -12.46 18.74 5.79
C THR A 415 -13.84 19.29 5.41
N LYS A 416 -14.43 20.21 6.20
CA LYS A 416 -15.69 20.88 5.91
C LYS A 416 -15.47 22.16 5.10
N GLN A 417 -14.22 22.61 4.91
CA GLN A 417 -13.87 23.86 4.24
C GLN A 417 -13.37 23.59 2.81
N PRO A 418 -14.12 24.00 1.76
CA PRO A 418 -13.70 23.80 0.37
C PRO A 418 -12.34 24.40 0.03
N ASP A 419 -12.00 25.54 0.61
CA ASP A 419 -10.73 26.24 0.38
C ASP A 419 -9.53 25.41 0.87
N GLN A 420 -9.69 24.67 1.97
CA GLN A 420 -8.63 23.81 2.49
C GLN A 420 -8.40 22.59 1.58
N TRP A 421 -9.45 22.07 0.95
CA TRP A 421 -9.31 21.05 -0.08
C TRP A 421 -8.55 21.56 -1.32
N ALA A 422 -8.81 22.82 -1.73
CA ALA A 422 -8.10 23.44 -2.83
C ALA A 422 -6.61 23.64 -2.50
N SER A 423 -6.30 24.14 -1.31
CA SER A 423 -4.92 24.30 -0.80
C SER A 423 -4.20 22.95 -0.72
N ALA A 424 -4.84 21.92 -0.16
CA ALA A 424 -4.28 20.57 -0.07
C ALA A 424 -3.95 20.00 -1.44
N ARG A 425 -4.86 20.09 -2.42
CA ARG A 425 -4.61 19.60 -3.79
C ARG A 425 -3.45 20.32 -4.47
N LYS A 426 -3.34 21.64 -4.30
CA LYS A 426 -2.22 22.42 -4.83
C LYS A 426 -0.90 21.98 -4.20
N ALA A 427 -0.86 21.83 -2.88
CA ALA A 427 0.31 21.34 -2.16
C ALA A 427 0.75 19.95 -2.63
N ILE A 428 -0.19 19.02 -2.80
CA ILE A 428 0.07 17.66 -3.32
C ILE A 428 0.68 17.70 -4.71
N THR A 429 0.16 18.55 -5.59
CA THR A 429 0.68 18.69 -6.96
C THR A 429 2.13 19.17 -6.94
N GLU A 430 2.44 20.21 -6.16
CA GLU A 430 3.80 20.74 -6.02
C GLU A 430 4.77 19.71 -5.44
N ILE A 431 4.33 18.92 -4.45
CA ILE A 431 5.13 17.82 -3.89
C ILE A 431 5.43 16.76 -4.93
N TYR A 432 4.43 16.30 -5.69
CA TYR A 432 4.63 15.28 -6.71
C TYR A 432 5.49 15.77 -7.90
N GLU A 433 5.41 17.05 -8.26
CA GLU A 433 6.31 17.66 -9.24
C GLU A 433 7.75 17.61 -8.77
N TYR A 434 8.00 17.96 -7.51
CA TYR A 434 9.32 17.84 -6.91
C TYR A 434 9.80 16.38 -6.88
N VAL A 435 8.98 15.44 -6.42
CA VAL A 435 9.33 14.01 -6.39
C VAL A 435 9.78 13.51 -7.77
N ARG A 436 9.02 13.83 -8.82
CA ARG A 436 9.40 13.46 -10.20
C ARG A 436 10.70 14.14 -10.66
N SER A 437 10.92 15.40 -10.29
CA SER A 437 12.12 16.15 -10.67
C SER A 437 13.42 15.55 -10.13
N VAL A 438 13.34 14.79 -9.02
CA VAL A 438 14.47 14.12 -8.39
C VAL A 438 14.52 12.61 -8.70
N ASN A 439 13.81 12.15 -9.74
CA ASN A 439 13.68 10.74 -10.12
C ASN A 439 13.08 9.85 -9.00
N GLY A 440 12.19 10.40 -8.20
CA GLY A 440 11.40 9.68 -7.23
C GLY A 440 10.13 9.06 -7.84
N THR A 441 9.30 8.44 -6.99
CA THR A 441 8.00 7.91 -7.36
C THR A 441 6.90 8.42 -6.42
N THR A 442 5.73 8.68 -6.97
CA THR A 442 4.59 9.25 -6.25
C THR A 442 3.86 8.24 -5.36
N SER A 443 4.24 6.96 -5.41
CA SER A 443 3.80 5.94 -4.46
C SER A 443 4.91 4.97 -4.14
N ALA A 444 5.23 4.82 -2.85
CA ALA A 444 6.20 3.86 -2.33
C ALA A 444 5.53 2.52 -1.98
N GLU A 445 4.43 2.56 -1.22
CA GLU A 445 3.77 1.36 -0.69
C GLU A 445 2.24 1.38 -0.71
N HIS A 446 1.59 2.59 -0.71
CA HIS A 446 0.13 2.67 -0.59
C HIS A 446 -0.62 2.40 -1.90
N GLY A 447 0.09 2.25 -3.02
CA GLY A 447 -0.51 2.08 -4.34
C GLY A 447 -1.04 3.40 -4.92
N ILE A 448 -1.73 3.32 -6.03
CA ILE A 448 -2.23 4.45 -6.81
C ILE A 448 -3.73 4.67 -6.57
N GLY A 449 -4.52 3.61 -6.72
CA GLY A 449 -5.98 3.65 -6.58
C GLY A 449 -6.63 4.76 -7.38
N LEU A 450 -7.32 5.64 -6.65
CA LEU A 450 -7.97 6.84 -7.15
C LEU A 450 -7.14 8.10 -6.83
N SER A 451 -6.61 8.18 -5.59
CA SER A 451 -6.00 9.40 -5.05
C SER A 451 -4.79 9.89 -5.85
N LYS A 452 -4.00 8.98 -6.40
CA LYS A 452 -2.72 9.29 -7.07
C LYS A 452 -2.75 9.15 -8.59
N ALA A 453 -3.91 8.82 -9.16
CA ALA A 453 -4.04 8.47 -10.58
C ALA A 453 -3.55 9.55 -11.54
N ALA A 454 -3.88 10.82 -11.27
CA ALA A 454 -3.41 11.93 -12.11
C ALA A 454 -1.88 12.03 -12.14
N SER A 455 -1.24 11.96 -10.97
CA SER A 455 0.23 11.99 -10.88
C SER A 455 0.89 10.76 -11.50
N PHE A 456 0.30 9.58 -11.27
CA PHE A 456 0.74 8.32 -11.87
C PHE A 456 0.76 8.39 -13.42
N LYS A 457 -0.27 8.95 -14.04
CA LYS A 457 -0.34 9.07 -15.49
C LYS A 457 0.76 9.98 -16.05
N VAL A 458 1.13 11.03 -15.32
CA VAL A 458 2.26 11.89 -15.68
C VAL A 458 3.59 11.17 -15.48
N GLU A 459 3.77 10.50 -14.34
CA GLU A 459 5.00 9.76 -14.01
C GLU A 459 5.26 8.61 -14.99
N LYS A 460 4.23 7.90 -15.40
CA LYS A 460 4.32 6.71 -16.27
C LYS A 460 3.94 6.99 -17.72
N ALA A 461 3.95 8.25 -18.17
CA ALA A 461 3.52 8.64 -19.50
C ALA A 461 4.09 7.75 -20.63
N ASP A 462 5.38 7.45 -20.57
CA ASP A 462 6.06 6.62 -21.57
C ASP A 462 5.63 5.15 -21.55
N SER A 463 5.23 4.61 -20.41
CA SER A 463 4.81 3.22 -20.24
C SER A 463 3.30 3.02 -20.16
N LEU A 464 2.51 4.11 -20.14
CA LEU A 464 1.06 4.04 -19.90
C LEU A 464 0.33 3.16 -20.92
N LYS A 465 0.73 3.28 -22.21
CA LYS A 465 0.17 2.43 -23.29
C LYS A 465 0.46 0.95 -23.06
N LEU A 466 1.66 0.60 -22.59
CA LEU A 466 2.02 -0.79 -22.29
C LEU A 466 1.18 -1.34 -21.12
N LEU A 467 1.01 -0.55 -20.05
CA LEU A 467 0.18 -0.92 -18.90
C LEU A 467 -1.28 -1.16 -19.34
N GLN A 468 -1.84 -0.30 -20.20
CA GLN A 468 -3.17 -0.47 -20.76
C GLN A 468 -3.26 -1.74 -21.63
N THR A 469 -2.23 -2.01 -22.44
CA THR A 469 -2.18 -3.22 -23.28
C THR A 469 -2.21 -4.49 -22.43
N ILE A 470 -1.42 -4.55 -21.33
CA ILE A 470 -1.42 -5.69 -20.40
C ILE A 470 -2.80 -5.86 -19.76
N LYS A 471 -3.41 -4.77 -19.28
CA LYS A 471 -4.75 -4.80 -18.70
C LYS A 471 -5.77 -5.38 -19.67
N LEU A 472 -5.82 -4.87 -20.89
CA LEU A 472 -6.78 -5.29 -21.92
C LEU A 472 -6.50 -6.69 -22.46
N ALA A 473 -5.26 -7.15 -22.47
CA ALA A 473 -4.92 -8.52 -22.85
C ALA A 473 -5.47 -9.56 -21.84
N LEU A 474 -5.47 -9.24 -20.54
CA LEU A 474 -5.98 -10.12 -19.49
C LEU A 474 -7.48 -9.90 -19.21
N ASP A 475 -7.96 -8.67 -19.32
CA ASP A 475 -9.33 -8.27 -19.02
C ASP A 475 -9.93 -7.40 -20.17
N PRO A 476 -10.23 -8.00 -21.32
CA PRO A 476 -10.72 -7.27 -22.49
C PRO A 476 -12.08 -6.60 -22.25
N ASN A 477 -12.90 -7.15 -21.36
CA ASN A 477 -14.20 -6.58 -21.00
C ASN A 477 -14.12 -5.55 -19.86
N ASN A 478 -12.91 -5.34 -19.31
CA ASN A 478 -12.65 -4.39 -18.24
C ASN A 478 -13.63 -4.50 -17.06
N ILE A 479 -13.86 -5.73 -16.60
CA ILE A 479 -14.78 -6.00 -15.49
C ILE A 479 -14.07 -6.05 -14.15
N LEU A 480 -12.75 -6.30 -14.11
CA LEU A 480 -12.01 -6.50 -12.88
C LEU A 480 -11.44 -5.17 -12.36
N ASN A 481 -11.97 -4.72 -11.24
CA ASN A 481 -11.67 -3.46 -10.56
C ASN A 481 -11.54 -2.24 -11.50
N PRO A 482 -12.54 -2.00 -12.36
CA PRO A 482 -12.45 -0.95 -13.38
C PRO A 482 -12.41 0.45 -12.75
N GLY A 483 -11.78 1.39 -13.46
CA GLY A 483 -11.66 2.77 -13.00
C GLY A 483 -10.56 2.99 -11.96
N LYS A 484 -9.55 2.11 -11.92
CA LYS A 484 -8.36 2.23 -11.07
C LYS A 484 -7.10 2.40 -11.91
N LEU A 485 -6.01 2.82 -11.27
CA LEU A 485 -4.72 3.03 -11.94
C LEU A 485 -4.86 3.97 -13.15
N MET A 486 -4.43 3.53 -14.35
CA MET A 486 -4.50 4.29 -15.59
C MET A 486 -5.94 4.63 -16.04
N GLN A 487 -6.93 3.93 -15.53
CA GLN A 487 -8.35 4.14 -15.87
C GLN A 487 -9.07 5.05 -14.87
N ALA A 488 -8.43 5.38 -13.73
CA ALA A 488 -9.05 6.26 -12.75
C ALA A 488 -9.25 7.67 -13.32
N PRO A 489 -10.31 8.38 -12.91
CA PRO A 489 -10.53 9.77 -13.33
C PRO A 489 -9.42 10.68 -12.79
N ASP A 490 -9.09 11.75 -13.53
CA ASP A 490 -8.10 12.73 -13.08
C ASP A 490 -8.65 13.59 -11.94
N ASP A 491 -9.93 13.89 -11.97
CA ASP A 491 -10.64 14.52 -10.86
C ASP A 491 -11.52 13.50 -10.12
N TRP A 492 -10.90 12.85 -9.14
CA TRP A 492 -11.60 11.87 -8.31
C TRP A 492 -12.60 12.52 -7.32
N VAL A 493 -12.48 13.84 -7.06
CA VAL A 493 -13.40 14.55 -6.16
C VAL A 493 -14.81 14.59 -6.72
N THR A 494 -14.93 14.77 -8.04
CA THR A 494 -16.23 14.73 -8.73
C THR A 494 -16.70 13.33 -9.05
N ALA A 495 -15.77 12.35 -9.08
CA ALA A 495 -16.07 10.97 -9.46
C ALA A 495 -16.52 10.09 -8.29
N THR A 496 -16.26 10.52 -7.04
CA THR A 496 -16.60 9.75 -5.83
C THR A 496 -17.33 10.63 -4.83
N GLY A 497 -18.25 10.04 -4.03
CA GLY A 497 -18.67 10.65 -2.79
C GLY A 497 -17.46 10.76 -1.86
N LEU A 498 -17.21 11.93 -1.29
CA LEU A 498 -16.21 12.06 -0.24
C LEU A 498 -16.79 11.53 1.08
N ARG A 499 -16.04 10.69 1.77
CA ARG A 499 -16.46 10.17 3.10
C ARG A 499 -16.76 11.28 4.10
N TYR A 500 -16.21 12.46 3.88
CA TYR A 500 -16.37 13.67 4.70
C TYR A 500 -17.09 14.79 3.96
N ALA A 501 -17.79 14.47 2.86
CA ALA A 501 -18.49 15.49 2.10
C ALA A 501 -19.51 16.20 2.98
N VAL A 502 -19.39 17.52 3.02
CA VAL A 502 -20.42 18.40 3.53
C VAL A 502 -21.62 18.26 2.60
N ASN A 503 -22.74 17.82 3.13
CA ASN A 503 -24.01 17.99 2.43
C ASN A 503 -24.17 19.50 2.19
N ASN A 504 -24.10 19.92 0.92
CA ASN A 504 -24.55 21.25 0.50
C ASN A 504 -26.08 21.35 0.67
#